data_22de93f81b0e98a598c5d2bc17464c86
#
_entry.id   22de93f81b0e98a598c5d2bc17464c86
#
_cell.length_a   1.000
_cell.length_b   1.000
_cell.length_c   1.000
_cell.angle_alpha   90.00
_cell.angle_beta   90.00
_cell.angle_gamma   90.00
#
_symmetry.space_group_name_H-M   'P 1'
#
loop_
_entity.id
_entity.type
_entity.pdbx_description
1 polymer ?
#
loop_
_entity_poly.entity_id
_entity_poly.type
_entity_poly.pdbx_seq_one_letter_code
_entity_poly.pdbx_strand_id
1 'polypeptide(L)'
;MRLHNMFKKTGEKITSIHSRNRRKPEAPEGILKKCNKCGAAILTDEVINGKYICPKCHGYFRIPAYKRIELVTDAGSFEEWDAKIDEGERPENPLDFRGYTEKVEALRVKTGLDEAVVTGKATICGYPVAIGVCDGRFMMASMGHAVGEKITRAVERATEERLPVVLFTCSGGARMQEGIISLMQMAKTSAALKRHSDAGFLYIPVLTDPTTGGVTASFAMLGDIILAEPGALIGFAGPRVIEQTIGQKLPEGFQRAEFLLEHGFVDRIVTRDEMKEVLGQILKMHTVTDEKKEDCPEKKKENRKNISAGKENVSAWERVLKSREKERPVGKDYIDRLFTDFVELHGDRYYKDDPAVVGGIAYFHGKAVTVIAQCKGKTTKENLERNFAMPSPEGYRKALRLMKQAEKFQRPVICFVDTPGAFCGMEAEERGQGEAIARNLYEMSALKVPVLSIVIGEGGSGGALALAVADEVWMMENAVYSVLSPEGFASILWKDSKRASEAAGVMRLTAADLKELKVIEEIICEPEVYQEDTMVPVLCELEEKMEHFLEQYGSLSEKQLTDRRYDRFRRM
;
A
#
# COMPACT_ATOMS: atom_id res chain seq x y z
N MET A 1 -51.07 -54.53 -15.93
CA MET A 1 -50.66 -55.67 -16.79
C MET A 1 -49.19 -55.55 -17.11
N ARG A 2 -48.50 -56.51 -16.69
CA ARG A 2 -47.16 -57.01 -16.83
C ARG A 2 -46.59 -56.82 -18.24
N LEU A 3 -45.35 -56.34 -18.35
CA LEU A 3 -44.35 -56.77 -19.29
C LEU A 3 -43.00 -56.76 -18.57
N HIS A 4 -42.76 -57.89 -17.95
CA HIS A 4 -41.51 -58.34 -17.38
C HIS A 4 -40.95 -59.43 -18.34
N ASN A 5 -39.66 -59.43 -18.51
CA ASN A 5 -38.86 -60.48 -19.18
C ASN A 5 -38.82 -60.50 -20.71
N MET A 6 -37.76 -59.84 -21.21
CA MET A 6 -37.01 -60.47 -22.34
C MET A 6 -35.61 -59.86 -22.35
N PHE A 7 -34.67 -60.55 -21.77
CA PHE A 7 -33.26 -60.67 -22.14
C PHE A 7 -32.55 -61.54 -21.10
N LYS A 8 -32.75 -62.80 -21.22
CA LYS A 8 -31.87 -63.81 -20.65
C LYS A 8 -31.34 -64.71 -21.80
N LYS A 9 -29.99 -64.85 -21.74
CA LYS A 9 -29.16 -65.85 -22.40
C LYS A 9 -28.73 -65.60 -23.86
N THR A 10 -27.45 -65.26 -24.00
CA THR A 10 -26.51 -66.25 -24.56
C THR A 10 -25.12 -65.92 -24.03
N GLY A 11 -24.60 -66.81 -23.18
CA GLY A 11 -23.21 -66.90 -22.88
C GLY A 11 -22.51 -67.75 -23.90
N GLU A 12 -21.42 -67.23 -24.45
CA GLU A 12 -20.38 -68.13 -25.00
C GLU A 12 -19.00 -67.45 -24.72
N LYS A 13 -18.12 -68.30 -24.24
CA LYS A 13 -16.76 -68.12 -23.88
C LYS A 13 -15.96 -67.59 -25.08
N ILE A 14 -15.33 -66.41 -24.95
CA ILE A 14 -14.14 -66.14 -25.71
C ILE A 14 -12.98 -66.06 -24.73
N THR A 15 -12.09 -67.00 -24.90
CA THR A 15 -10.89 -67.28 -24.18
C THR A 15 -9.89 -66.09 -24.28
N SER A 16 -9.38 -65.75 -23.17
CA SER A 16 -8.10 -65.11 -22.88
C SER A 16 -7.25 -64.67 -24.07
N ILE A 17 -7.28 -63.37 -24.32
CA ILE A 17 -6.12 -62.65 -24.89
C ILE A 17 -5.44 -61.98 -23.73
N HIS A 18 -4.20 -62.35 -23.47
CA HIS A 18 -3.29 -61.72 -22.52
C HIS A 18 -3.29 -60.24 -22.72
N SER A 19 -3.99 -59.46 -21.89
CA SER A 19 -3.70 -58.09 -21.71
C SER A 19 -2.34 -58.03 -21.00
N ARG A 20 -1.29 -57.77 -21.76
CA ARG A 20 -0.02 -57.35 -21.21
C ARG A 20 -0.35 -56.14 -20.31
N ASN A 21 -0.23 -56.33 -19.01
CA ASN A 21 -0.14 -55.30 -18.02
C ASN A 21 0.99 -54.35 -18.45
N ARG A 22 0.70 -53.36 -19.30
CA ARG A 22 1.54 -52.19 -19.43
C ARG A 22 1.42 -51.48 -18.08
N ARG A 23 2.32 -51.81 -17.15
CA ARG A 23 2.61 -50.92 -16.03
C ARG A 23 2.78 -49.54 -16.66
N LYS A 24 1.84 -48.64 -16.42
CA LYS A 24 2.08 -47.21 -16.70
C LYS A 24 3.38 -46.90 -15.98
N PRO A 25 4.37 -46.28 -16.63
CA PRO A 25 5.56 -45.85 -15.94
C PRO A 25 5.12 -44.91 -14.84
N GLU A 26 5.13 -45.35 -13.60
CA GLU A 26 4.96 -44.52 -12.44
C GLU A 26 6.25 -43.69 -12.34
N ALA A 27 6.17 -42.42 -12.66
CA ALA A 27 7.26 -41.52 -12.35
C ALA A 27 7.48 -41.56 -10.83
N PRO A 28 8.71 -41.64 -10.33
CA PRO A 28 8.98 -41.61 -8.91
C PRO A 28 8.28 -40.41 -8.27
N GLU A 29 7.67 -40.62 -7.11
CA GLU A 29 6.98 -39.55 -6.38
C GLU A 29 7.93 -38.37 -6.17
N GLY A 30 7.48 -37.16 -6.53
CA GLY A 30 8.22 -35.91 -6.31
C GLY A 30 8.95 -35.35 -7.54
N ILE A 31 9.09 -36.10 -8.65
CA ILE A 31 9.78 -35.58 -9.87
C ILE A 31 8.92 -34.56 -10.61
N LEU A 32 7.59 -34.71 -10.60
CA LEU A 32 6.67 -33.82 -11.31
C LEU A 32 5.74 -33.11 -10.33
N LYS A 33 5.53 -31.82 -10.56
CA LYS A 33 4.48 -31.01 -9.93
C LYS A 33 3.42 -30.64 -10.96
N LYS A 34 2.16 -30.81 -10.60
CA LYS A 34 1.03 -30.36 -11.42
C LYS A 34 0.67 -28.92 -11.05
N CYS A 35 0.64 -28.04 -12.04
CA CYS A 35 0.17 -26.67 -11.84
C CYS A 35 -1.34 -26.64 -11.58
N ASN A 36 -1.77 -26.05 -10.48
CA ASN A 36 -3.19 -25.96 -10.14
C ASN A 36 -3.96 -24.99 -11.05
N LYS A 37 -3.27 -24.04 -11.71
CA LYS A 37 -3.88 -23.05 -12.59
C LYS A 37 -4.08 -23.56 -14.01
N CYS A 38 -3.04 -24.12 -14.65
CA CYS A 38 -3.12 -24.57 -16.05
C CYS A 38 -3.12 -26.09 -16.23
N GLY A 39 -3.02 -26.87 -15.15
CA GLY A 39 -3.01 -28.34 -15.19
C GLY A 39 -1.73 -28.99 -15.72
N ALA A 40 -0.73 -28.21 -16.13
CA ALA A 40 0.51 -28.73 -16.70
C ALA A 40 1.33 -29.50 -15.65
N ALA A 41 1.91 -30.64 -16.06
CA ALA A 41 2.94 -31.33 -15.30
C ALA A 41 4.30 -30.71 -15.63
N ILE A 42 5.07 -30.35 -14.60
CA ILE A 42 6.33 -29.61 -14.69
C ILE A 42 7.34 -30.32 -13.79
N LEU A 43 8.61 -30.36 -14.17
CA LEU A 43 9.66 -30.91 -13.33
C LEU A 43 9.75 -30.12 -12.02
N THR A 44 9.89 -30.83 -10.91
CA THR A 44 9.97 -30.22 -9.57
C THR A 44 11.16 -29.27 -9.47
N ASP A 45 12.32 -29.65 -10.02
CA ASP A 45 13.51 -28.81 -10.03
C ASP A 45 13.31 -27.52 -10.84
N GLU A 46 12.61 -27.60 -11.96
CA GLU A 46 12.26 -26.42 -12.77
C GLU A 46 11.36 -25.46 -11.99
N VAL A 47 10.39 -25.98 -11.23
CA VAL A 47 9.54 -25.17 -10.35
C VAL A 47 10.35 -24.53 -9.22
N ILE A 48 11.27 -25.27 -8.59
CA ILE A 48 12.11 -24.77 -7.50
C ILE A 48 13.05 -23.68 -8.01
N ASN A 49 13.78 -23.94 -9.11
CA ASN A 49 14.70 -22.99 -9.71
C ASN A 49 13.99 -21.75 -10.26
N GLY A 50 12.74 -21.89 -10.71
CA GLY A 50 11.86 -20.80 -11.12
C GLY A 50 11.12 -20.13 -9.96
N LYS A 51 11.66 -20.14 -8.72
CA LYS A 51 11.06 -19.49 -7.53
C LYS A 51 9.61 -19.92 -7.28
N TYR A 52 9.29 -21.18 -7.57
CA TYR A 52 7.93 -21.74 -7.45
C TYR A 52 6.88 -21.01 -8.33
N ILE A 53 7.28 -20.56 -9.50
CA ILE A 53 6.40 -20.00 -10.54
C ILE A 53 6.26 -21.03 -11.67
N CYS A 54 5.07 -21.19 -12.21
CA CYS A 54 4.82 -22.07 -13.35
C CYS A 54 5.43 -21.48 -14.62
N PRO A 55 6.35 -22.16 -15.31
CA PRO A 55 6.98 -21.62 -16.53
C PRO A 55 6.00 -21.51 -17.71
N LYS A 56 4.82 -22.18 -17.64
CA LYS A 56 3.83 -22.18 -18.72
C LYS A 56 2.76 -21.11 -18.59
N CYS A 57 2.26 -20.85 -17.37
CA CYS A 57 1.14 -19.93 -17.18
C CYS A 57 1.44 -18.86 -16.13
N HIS A 58 2.66 -18.79 -15.62
CA HIS A 58 3.11 -17.89 -14.57
C HIS A 58 2.27 -17.96 -13.27
N GLY A 59 1.53 -19.05 -13.08
CA GLY A 59 0.78 -19.31 -11.85
C GLY A 59 1.73 -19.63 -10.70
N TYR A 60 1.39 -19.17 -9.50
CA TYR A 60 2.21 -19.31 -8.31
C TYR A 60 1.92 -20.62 -7.59
N PHE A 61 2.97 -21.38 -7.28
CA PHE A 61 2.89 -22.54 -6.38
C PHE A 61 3.10 -22.06 -4.93
N ARG A 62 2.58 -22.81 -3.96
CA ARG A 62 2.90 -22.58 -2.54
C ARG A 62 4.36 -22.92 -2.28
N ILE A 63 5.01 -22.08 -1.49
CA ILE A 63 6.43 -22.22 -1.13
C ILE A 63 6.50 -22.76 0.31
N PRO A 64 7.36 -23.77 0.60
CA PRO A 64 7.68 -24.16 1.98
C PRO A 64 8.31 -23.00 2.75
N ALA A 65 8.03 -22.90 4.07
CA ALA A 65 8.47 -21.75 4.88
C ALA A 65 9.97 -21.47 4.79
N TYR A 66 10.84 -22.46 5.02
CA TYR A 66 12.28 -22.27 4.93
C TYR A 66 12.75 -21.85 3.54
N LYS A 67 12.10 -22.35 2.47
CA LYS A 67 12.43 -21.90 1.10
C LYS A 67 11.98 -20.48 0.84
N ARG A 68 10.91 -20.03 1.44
CA ARG A 68 10.51 -18.61 1.38
C ARG A 68 11.53 -17.73 2.10
N ILE A 69 11.97 -18.15 3.27
CA ILE A 69 13.00 -17.45 4.04
C ILE A 69 14.29 -17.34 3.20
N GLU A 70 14.79 -18.44 2.63
CA GLU A 70 15.96 -18.43 1.75
C GLU A 70 15.84 -17.47 0.56
N LEU A 71 14.63 -17.29 0.00
CA LEU A 71 14.40 -16.43 -1.16
C LEU A 71 14.43 -14.93 -0.82
N VAL A 72 14.05 -14.55 0.40
CA VAL A 72 13.83 -13.14 0.75
C VAL A 72 14.87 -12.58 1.73
N THR A 73 15.54 -13.44 2.50
CA THR A 73 16.57 -13.01 3.45
C THR A 73 17.98 -13.04 2.84
N ASP A 74 18.94 -12.48 3.54
CA ASP A 74 20.35 -12.58 3.18
C ASP A 74 20.88 -13.96 3.56
N ALA A 75 21.79 -14.49 2.76
CA ALA A 75 22.28 -15.85 2.94
C ALA A 75 22.94 -16.03 4.32
N GLY A 76 22.47 -17.03 5.08
CA GLY A 76 22.98 -17.36 6.41
C GLY A 76 22.60 -16.40 7.53
N SER A 77 21.73 -15.42 7.28
CA SER A 77 21.32 -14.45 8.30
C SER A 77 20.16 -14.92 9.19
N PHE A 78 19.44 -15.97 8.78
CA PHE A 78 18.26 -16.42 9.52
C PHE A 78 18.62 -17.17 10.78
N GLU A 79 18.09 -16.70 11.91
CA GLU A 79 18.13 -17.32 13.23
C GLU A 79 16.68 -17.64 13.64
N GLU A 80 16.37 -18.93 13.76
CA GLU A 80 15.01 -19.35 14.10
C GLU A 80 14.69 -19.09 15.57
N TRP A 81 13.52 -18.54 15.83
CA TRP A 81 12.97 -18.34 17.17
C TRP A 81 11.87 -19.36 17.45
N ASP A 82 11.78 -19.85 18.69
CA ASP A 82 10.73 -20.75 19.10
C ASP A 82 10.52 -21.93 18.12
N ALA A 83 11.62 -22.56 17.68
CA ALA A 83 11.56 -23.70 16.76
C ALA A 83 10.61 -24.79 17.27
N LYS A 84 10.53 -24.95 18.60
CA LYS A 84 9.53 -25.77 19.31
C LYS A 84 8.87 -24.97 20.40
N ILE A 85 7.57 -25.18 20.60
CA ILE A 85 6.85 -24.71 21.78
C ILE A 85 6.75 -25.86 22.77
N ASP A 86 6.98 -25.59 24.06
CA ASP A 86 6.94 -26.60 25.12
C ASP A 86 5.57 -27.28 25.19
N GLU A 87 5.56 -28.61 25.34
CA GLU A 87 4.34 -29.40 25.33
C GLU A 87 3.37 -29.00 26.44
N GLY A 88 3.88 -28.58 27.60
CA GLY A 88 3.05 -28.10 28.71
C GLY A 88 2.31 -26.78 28.45
N GLU A 89 2.72 -26.02 27.44
CA GLU A 89 2.07 -24.77 27.03
C GLU A 89 1.02 -24.96 25.94
N ARG A 90 0.84 -26.21 25.45
CA ARG A 90 -0.10 -26.53 24.36
C ARG A 90 -1.32 -27.23 24.90
N PRO A 91 -2.53 -26.80 24.56
CA PRO A 91 -3.69 -27.68 24.65
C PRO A 91 -3.56 -28.77 23.60
N GLU A 92 -3.29 -30.01 24.00
CA GLU A 92 -3.04 -31.12 23.04
C GLU A 92 -4.22 -31.38 22.10
N ASN A 93 -5.43 -31.38 22.62
CA ASN A 93 -6.66 -31.59 21.86
C ASN A 93 -7.87 -31.02 22.64
N PRO A 94 -8.09 -29.70 22.63
CA PRO A 94 -9.04 -29.07 23.54
C PRO A 94 -10.51 -29.46 23.33
N LEU A 95 -10.85 -30.03 22.17
CA LEU A 95 -12.20 -30.52 21.86
C LEU A 95 -12.30 -32.05 21.82
N ASP A 96 -11.26 -32.76 22.22
CA ASP A 96 -11.15 -34.22 22.07
C ASP A 96 -11.53 -34.67 20.63
N PHE A 97 -11.07 -33.89 19.62
CA PHE A 97 -11.40 -34.15 18.23
C PHE A 97 -10.66 -35.38 17.73
N ARG A 98 -11.44 -36.39 17.36
CA ARG A 98 -10.91 -37.70 16.96
C ARG A 98 -9.88 -37.61 15.83
N GLY A 99 -8.69 -38.19 16.06
CA GLY A 99 -7.59 -38.23 15.08
C GLY A 99 -6.85 -36.94 14.88
N TYR A 100 -7.09 -35.93 15.72
CA TYR A 100 -6.40 -34.63 15.60
C TYR A 100 -4.93 -34.73 16.00
N THR A 101 -4.64 -35.32 17.16
CA THR A 101 -3.28 -35.48 17.68
C THR A 101 -2.42 -36.31 16.72
N GLU A 102 -2.94 -37.44 16.27
CA GLU A 102 -2.24 -38.31 15.31
C GLU A 102 -1.95 -37.61 13.99
N LYS A 103 -2.89 -36.79 13.53
CA LYS A 103 -2.71 -35.99 12.31
C LYS A 103 -1.64 -34.91 12.46
N VAL A 104 -1.61 -34.23 13.59
CA VAL A 104 -0.58 -33.22 13.91
C VAL A 104 0.79 -33.88 13.91
N GLU A 105 0.93 -35.02 14.60
CA GLU A 105 2.20 -35.75 14.69
C GLU A 105 2.69 -36.28 13.32
N ALA A 106 1.77 -36.84 12.54
CA ALA A 106 2.09 -37.26 11.18
C ALA A 106 2.56 -36.09 10.29
N LEU A 107 2.02 -34.88 10.48
CA LEU A 107 2.44 -33.68 9.76
C LEU A 107 3.80 -33.18 10.24
N ARG A 108 4.11 -33.25 11.53
CA ARG A 108 5.45 -32.93 12.08
C ARG A 108 6.50 -33.80 11.40
N VAL A 109 6.27 -35.11 11.38
CA VAL A 109 7.18 -36.07 10.70
C VAL A 109 7.30 -35.77 9.20
N LYS A 110 6.18 -35.53 8.52
CA LYS A 110 6.16 -35.33 7.07
C LYS A 110 6.79 -34.02 6.63
N THR A 111 6.60 -32.95 7.37
CA THR A 111 7.01 -31.58 6.98
C THR A 111 8.32 -31.14 7.59
N GLY A 112 8.75 -31.78 8.68
CA GLY A 112 9.87 -31.35 9.51
C GLY A 112 9.59 -30.07 10.32
N LEU A 113 8.32 -29.63 10.37
CA LEU A 113 7.88 -28.44 11.09
C LEU A 113 7.26 -28.85 12.43
N ASP A 114 7.54 -28.06 13.48
CA ASP A 114 6.84 -28.20 14.75
C ASP A 114 5.38 -27.74 14.64
N GLU A 115 5.14 -26.63 13.90
CA GLU A 115 3.82 -26.05 13.64
C GLU A 115 3.81 -25.28 12.31
N ALA A 116 2.65 -24.78 11.91
CA ALA A 116 2.37 -24.20 10.61
C ALA A 116 2.99 -22.81 10.37
N VAL A 117 3.88 -22.34 11.22
CA VAL A 117 4.62 -21.08 11.07
C VAL A 117 6.07 -21.25 11.55
N VAL A 118 7.00 -20.69 10.81
CA VAL A 118 8.42 -20.53 11.16
C VAL A 118 8.66 -19.05 11.44
N THR A 119 9.23 -18.74 12.60
CA THR A 119 9.52 -17.37 13.05
C THR A 119 11.00 -17.23 13.40
N GLY A 120 11.56 -16.05 13.24
CA GLY A 120 12.96 -15.81 13.57
C GLY A 120 13.41 -14.40 13.24
N LYS A 121 14.70 -14.17 13.42
CA LYS A 121 15.40 -12.95 13.04
C LYS A 121 16.22 -13.19 11.79
N ALA A 122 16.32 -12.19 10.93
CA ALA A 122 17.15 -12.25 9.72
C ALA A 122 17.56 -10.84 9.29
N THR A 123 18.32 -10.75 8.20
CA THR A 123 18.48 -9.51 7.46
C THR A 123 17.90 -9.63 6.05
N ILE A 124 17.35 -8.53 5.55
CA ILE A 124 16.89 -8.39 4.16
C ILE A 124 17.64 -7.18 3.57
N CYS A 125 18.47 -7.40 2.56
CA CYS A 125 19.34 -6.36 1.99
C CYS A 125 20.19 -5.64 3.06
N GLY A 126 20.66 -6.37 4.08
CA GLY A 126 21.43 -5.84 5.19
C GLY A 126 20.61 -5.26 6.36
N TYR A 127 19.31 -5.06 6.21
CA TYR A 127 18.45 -4.49 7.26
C TYR A 127 17.88 -5.58 8.17
N PRO A 128 18.05 -5.45 9.50
CA PRO A 128 17.56 -6.44 10.45
C PRO A 128 16.02 -6.43 10.51
N VAL A 129 15.44 -7.63 10.64
CA VAL A 129 13.99 -7.83 10.64
C VAL A 129 13.61 -9.07 11.43
N ALA A 130 12.48 -9.03 12.13
CA ALA A 130 11.79 -10.22 12.59
C ALA A 130 10.91 -10.75 11.45
N ILE A 131 11.12 -12.00 11.06
CA ILE A 131 10.39 -12.62 9.95
C ILE A 131 9.56 -13.80 10.44
N GLY A 132 8.33 -13.92 9.93
CA GLY A 132 7.49 -15.09 10.12
C GLY A 132 6.92 -15.57 8.79
N VAL A 133 6.92 -16.87 8.57
CA VAL A 133 6.41 -17.47 7.32
C VAL A 133 5.48 -18.61 7.65
N CYS A 134 4.22 -18.47 7.26
CA CYS A 134 3.21 -19.54 7.36
C CYS A 134 3.46 -20.62 6.28
N ASP A 135 3.26 -21.89 6.66
CA ASP A 135 3.47 -23.03 5.76
C ASP A 135 2.19 -23.86 5.57
N GLY A 136 1.61 -23.74 4.40
CA GLY A 136 0.36 -24.43 4.05
C GLY A 136 0.44 -25.96 4.00
N ARG A 137 1.65 -26.55 4.08
CA ARG A 137 1.81 -28.02 4.16
C ARG A 137 1.34 -28.56 5.51
N PHE A 138 1.39 -27.74 6.56
CA PHE A 138 0.92 -28.10 7.90
C PHE A 138 -0.51 -27.57 8.11
N MET A 139 -1.50 -28.41 8.12
CA MET A 139 -2.93 -28.10 8.34
C MET A 139 -3.46 -26.89 7.52
N MET A 140 -2.98 -26.70 6.30
CA MET A 140 -3.29 -25.52 5.48
C MET A 140 -2.92 -24.19 6.17
N ALA A 141 -1.91 -24.20 7.00
CA ALA A 141 -1.49 -23.09 7.86
C ALA A 141 -2.63 -22.48 8.68
N SER A 142 -3.58 -23.28 9.10
CA SER A 142 -4.66 -22.83 9.99
C SER A 142 -4.08 -22.41 11.34
N MET A 143 -4.55 -21.25 11.85
CA MET A 143 -4.08 -20.68 13.10
C MET A 143 -4.70 -21.41 14.29
N GLY A 144 -3.93 -22.28 14.93
CA GLY A 144 -4.21 -22.86 16.24
C GLY A 144 -3.43 -22.12 17.32
N HIS A 145 -3.50 -22.62 18.56
CA HIS A 145 -2.80 -22.07 19.73
C HIS A 145 -1.32 -21.83 19.45
N ALA A 146 -0.60 -22.87 19.01
CA ALA A 146 0.84 -22.81 18.79
C ALA A 146 1.23 -21.82 17.69
N VAL A 147 0.44 -21.70 16.61
CA VAL A 147 0.69 -20.70 15.56
C VAL A 147 0.52 -19.29 16.12
N GLY A 148 -0.58 -19.04 16.84
CA GLY A 148 -0.83 -17.73 17.47
C GLY A 148 0.24 -17.38 18.51
N GLU A 149 0.68 -18.35 19.30
CA GLU A 149 1.76 -18.18 20.27
C GLU A 149 3.09 -17.80 19.61
N LYS A 150 3.53 -18.55 18.59
CA LYS A 150 4.78 -18.26 17.87
C LYS A 150 4.77 -16.87 17.24
N ILE A 151 3.65 -16.47 16.59
CA ILE A 151 3.51 -15.13 16.03
C ILE A 151 3.57 -14.06 17.12
N THR A 152 2.85 -14.28 18.24
CA THR A 152 2.83 -13.33 19.36
C THR A 152 4.22 -13.13 19.95
N ARG A 153 4.93 -14.22 20.29
CA ARG A 153 6.31 -14.16 20.80
C ARG A 153 7.25 -13.46 19.84
N ALA A 154 7.15 -13.76 18.55
CA ALA A 154 7.97 -13.11 17.53
C ALA A 154 7.73 -11.60 17.48
N VAL A 155 6.48 -11.14 17.58
CA VAL A 155 6.12 -9.71 17.60
C VAL A 155 6.57 -9.05 18.91
N GLU A 156 6.39 -9.70 20.06
CA GLU A 156 6.84 -9.19 21.36
C GLU A 156 8.36 -9.04 21.39
N ARG A 157 9.09 -10.08 20.99
CA ARG A 157 10.56 -10.04 20.89
C ARG A 157 11.04 -9.00 19.87
N ALA A 158 10.38 -8.88 18.73
CA ALA A 158 10.69 -7.83 17.76
C ALA A 158 10.51 -6.43 18.36
N THR A 159 9.48 -6.23 19.21
CA THR A 159 9.24 -4.96 19.88
C THR A 159 10.35 -4.66 20.89
N GLU A 160 10.78 -5.64 21.67
CA GLU A 160 11.89 -5.52 22.63
C GLU A 160 13.22 -5.24 21.93
N GLU A 161 13.50 -5.95 20.83
CA GLU A 161 14.72 -5.78 20.02
C GLU A 161 14.64 -4.61 19.03
N ARG A 162 13.52 -3.86 19.00
CA ARG A 162 13.28 -2.70 18.13
C ARG A 162 13.40 -3.03 16.63
N LEU A 163 12.91 -4.19 16.24
CA LEU A 163 12.95 -4.68 14.87
C LEU A 163 11.60 -4.46 14.15
N PRO A 164 11.59 -4.14 12.85
CA PRO A 164 10.40 -4.28 12.03
C PRO A 164 9.98 -5.75 11.92
N VAL A 165 8.68 -5.98 11.69
CA VAL A 165 8.11 -7.33 11.52
C VAL A 165 7.64 -7.52 10.09
N VAL A 166 8.03 -8.64 9.45
CA VAL A 166 7.53 -9.09 8.14
C VAL A 166 6.89 -10.46 8.31
N LEU A 167 5.59 -10.60 8.01
CA LEU A 167 4.88 -11.88 8.09
C LEU A 167 4.34 -12.29 6.71
N PHE A 168 4.84 -13.40 6.17
CA PHE A 168 4.27 -14.04 4.99
C PHE A 168 3.09 -14.91 5.40
N THR A 169 1.88 -14.48 5.05
CA THR A 169 0.65 -15.17 5.39
C THR A 169 0.28 -16.20 4.33
N CYS A 170 -0.15 -17.36 4.76
CA CYS A 170 -0.74 -18.41 3.93
C CYS A 170 -1.63 -19.24 4.86
N SER A 171 -2.96 -19.12 4.78
CA SER A 171 -3.81 -19.79 5.75
C SER A 171 -5.21 -20.07 5.24
N GLY A 172 -5.76 -21.19 5.68
CA GLY A 172 -7.18 -21.50 5.57
C GLY A 172 -8.05 -20.88 6.67
N GLY A 173 -7.48 -20.11 7.60
CA GLY A 173 -8.19 -19.46 8.69
C GLY A 173 -7.90 -20.03 10.07
N ALA A 174 -8.81 -19.86 11.06
CA ALA A 174 -8.70 -20.44 12.38
C ALA A 174 -8.80 -21.96 12.37
N ARG A 175 -8.04 -22.64 13.24
CA ARG A 175 -8.02 -24.10 13.34
C ARG A 175 -9.25 -24.61 14.09
N MET A 176 -10.25 -25.09 13.34
CA MET A 176 -11.54 -25.49 13.91
C MET A 176 -11.42 -26.61 14.96
N GLN A 177 -10.44 -27.49 14.87
CA GLN A 177 -10.19 -28.58 15.81
C GLN A 177 -9.79 -28.11 17.20
N GLU A 178 -9.35 -26.87 17.33
CA GLU A 178 -9.02 -26.24 18.62
C GLU A 178 -10.12 -25.29 19.12
N GLY A 179 -11.22 -25.15 18.41
CA GLY A 179 -12.42 -24.43 18.83
C GLY A 179 -12.15 -22.99 19.24
N ILE A 180 -12.66 -22.62 20.42
CA ILE A 180 -12.54 -21.26 20.96
C ILE A 180 -11.09 -20.83 21.19
N ILE A 181 -10.19 -21.76 21.47
CA ILE A 181 -8.77 -21.48 21.68
C ILE A 181 -8.17 -20.89 20.42
N SER A 182 -8.47 -21.45 19.24
CA SER A 182 -8.00 -20.92 17.96
C SER A 182 -8.60 -19.53 17.65
N LEU A 183 -9.86 -19.30 18.03
CA LEU A 183 -10.48 -17.98 17.85
C LEU A 183 -9.77 -16.91 18.70
N MET A 184 -9.39 -17.23 19.93
CA MET A 184 -8.68 -16.29 20.82
C MET A 184 -7.29 -15.89 20.29
N GLN A 185 -6.68 -16.69 19.41
CA GLN A 185 -5.41 -16.31 18.78
C GLN A 185 -5.52 -15.07 17.90
N MET A 186 -6.69 -14.81 17.31
CA MET A 186 -6.93 -13.58 16.57
C MET A 186 -6.75 -12.34 17.46
N ALA A 187 -7.36 -12.34 18.64
CA ALA A 187 -7.23 -11.24 19.59
C ALA A 187 -5.79 -11.13 20.14
N LYS A 188 -5.16 -12.26 20.44
CA LYS A 188 -3.80 -12.33 20.98
C LYS A 188 -2.76 -11.73 20.03
N THR A 189 -2.75 -12.17 18.77
CA THR A 189 -1.83 -11.65 17.75
C THR A 189 -2.09 -10.18 17.45
N SER A 190 -3.36 -9.77 17.39
CA SER A 190 -3.74 -8.36 17.15
C SER A 190 -3.29 -7.46 18.32
N ALA A 191 -3.40 -7.93 19.56
CA ALA A 191 -2.96 -7.17 20.73
C ALA A 191 -1.42 -6.98 20.75
N ALA A 192 -0.65 -8.00 20.39
CA ALA A 192 0.80 -7.89 20.28
C ALA A 192 1.21 -6.88 19.18
N LEU A 193 0.56 -6.97 18.01
CA LEU A 193 0.78 -6.01 16.91
C LEU A 193 0.38 -4.58 17.30
N LYS A 194 -0.67 -4.41 18.09
CA LYS A 194 -1.04 -3.06 18.58
C LYS A 194 0.07 -2.48 19.45
N ARG A 195 0.65 -3.24 20.38
CA ARG A 195 1.79 -2.80 21.18
C ARG A 195 3.01 -2.47 20.33
N HIS A 196 3.30 -3.31 19.34
CA HIS A 196 4.38 -3.09 18.38
C HIS A 196 4.18 -1.78 17.60
N SER A 197 2.97 -1.53 17.15
CA SER A 197 2.58 -0.30 16.45
C SER A 197 2.68 0.94 17.35
N ASP A 198 2.22 0.85 18.63
CA ASP A 198 2.30 1.96 19.58
C ASP A 198 3.74 2.29 19.97
N ALA A 199 4.64 1.30 19.91
CA ALA A 199 6.08 1.50 20.07
C ALA A 199 6.77 2.14 18.85
N GLY A 200 6.03 2.42 17.77
CA GLY A 200 6.52 3.07 16.56
C GLY A 200 7.19 2.15 15.55
N PHE A 201 7.06 0.83 15.68
CA PHE A 201 7.74 -0.12 14.79
C PHE A 201 6.87 -0.54 13.61
N LEU A 202 7.55 -0.85 12.50
CA LEU A 202 6.94 -1.21 11.23
C LEU A 202 6.45 -2.65 11.21
N TYR A 203 5.23 -2.85 10.71
CA TYR A 203 4.67 -4.16 10.41
C TYR A 203 4.27 -4.29 8.94
N ILE A 204 4.80 -5.30 8.24
CA ILE A 204 4.51 -5.62 6.84
C ILE A 204 3.97 -7.05 6.73
N PRO A 205 2.67 -7.28 6.62
CA PRO A 205 2.13 -8.54 6.13
C PRO A 205 2.30 -8.66 4.61
N VAL A 206 2.76 -9.82 4.15
CA VAL A 206 2.82 -10.19 2.74
C VAL A 206 1.80 -11.30 2.50
N LEU A 207 0.72 -10.97 1.82
CA LEU A 207 -0.42 -11.85 1.61
C LEU A 207 -0.15 -12.82 0.46
N THR A 208 -0.16 -14.12 0.74
CA THR A 208 0.05 -15.17 -0.27
C THR A 208 -1.16 -16.11 -0.39
N ASP A 209 -1.18 -16.96 -1.42
CA ASP A 209 -2.33 -17.84 -1.73
C ASP A 209 -2.39 -19.10 -0.88
N PRO A 210 -3.50 -19.35 -0.15
CA PRO A 210 -4.58 -18.44 0.20
C PRO A 210 -4.33 -17.74 1.55
N THR A 211 -4.89 -16.54 1.75
CA THR A 211 -4.99 -15.90 3.06
C THR A 211 -6.46 -15.65 3.37
N THR A 212 -7.07 -16.48 4.22
CA THR A 212 -8.53 -16.47 4.44
C THR A 212 -8.91 -16.61 5.91
N GLY A 213 -10.17 -16.37 6.21
CA GLY A 213 -10.79 -16.59 7.51
C GLY A 213 -10.24 -15.73 8.63
N GLY A 214 -10.03 -16.35 9.79
CA GLY A 214 -9.53 -15.67 10.99
C GLY A 214 -8.14 -15.04 10.83
N VAL A 215 -7.32 -15.51 9.90
CA VAL A 215 -6.00 -14.90 9.62
C VAL A 215 -6.19 -13.56 8.89
N THR A 216 -7.07 -13.50 7.88
CA THR A 216 -7.42 -12.23 7.23
C THR A 216 -8.05 -11.26 8.24
N ALA A 217 -8.99 -11.75 9.05
CA ALA A 217 -9.68 -10.92 10.05
C ALA A 217 -8.85 -10.62 11.32
N SER A 218 -7.54 -10.81 11.26
CA SER A 218 -6.61 -10.49 12.34
C SER A 218 -5.29 -9.95 11.77
N PHE A 219 -4.17 -10.56 12.07
CA PHE A 219 -2.84 -10.02 11.79
C PHE A 219 -2.57 -9.73 10.30
N ALA A 220 -3.20 -10.42 9.35
CA ALA A 220 -2.94 -10.20 7.93
C ALA A 220 -3.38 -8.81 7.40
N MET A 221 -4.38 -8.18 8.03
CA MET A 221 -4.92 -6.86 7.61
C MET A 221 -4.53 -5.70 8.53
N LEU A 222 -3.59 -5.90 9.47
CA LEU A 222 -3.16 -4.88 10.43
C LEU A 222 -1.83 -4.20 10.06
N GLY A 223 -1.35 -4.41 8.83
CA GLY A 223 -0.07 -3.86 8.39
C GLY A 223 -0.06 -2.35 8.21
N ASP A 224 1.06 -1.72 8.51
CA ASP A 224 1.36 -0.35 8.10
C ASP A 224 1.47 -0.28 6.57
N ILE A 225 2.09 -1.31 5.97
CA ILE A 225 2.19 -1.52 4.53
C ILE A 225 1.81 -2.97 4.24
N ILE A 226 0.74 -3.18 3.49
CA ILE A 226 0.21 -4.50 3.15
C ILE A 226 0.60 -4.85 1.72
N LEU A 227 1.46 -5.87 1.56
CA LEU A 227 1.87 -6.38 0.27
C LEU A 227 1.10 -7.66 -0.09
N ALA A 228 0.94 -7.95 -1.38
CA ALA A 228 0.33 -9.20 -1.83
C ALA A 228 1.10 -9.80 -3.02
N GLU A 229 1.13 -11.14 -3.12
CA GLU A 229 1.57 -11.81 -4.35
C GLU A 229 0.49 -11.74 -5.43
N PRO A 230 0.86 -11.65 -6.73
CA PRO A 230 -0.09 -11.65 -7.83
C PRO A 230 -1.07 -12.82 -7.79
N GLY A 231 -2.34 -12.55 -7.96
CA GLY A 231 -3.41 -13.54 -8.02
C GLY A 231 -3.68 -14.30 -6.72
N ALA A 232 -3.12 -13.91 -5.59
CA ALA A 232 -3.37 -14.54 -4.28
C ALA A 232 -4.85 -14.43 -3.91
N LEU A 233 -5.43 -15.53 -3.40
CA LEU A 233 -6.79 -15.52 -2.85
C LEU A 233 -6.75 -14.94 -1.44
N ILE A 234 -7.43 -13.82 -1.25
CA ILE A 234 -7.45 -13.08 0.03
C ILE A 234 -8.89 -12.72 0.36
N GLY A 235 -9.39 -13.16 1.51
CA GLY A 235 -10.76 -12.84 1.90
C GLY A 235 -11.13 -13.41 3.26
N PHE A 236 -12.20 -12.89 3.86
CA PHE A 236 -12.69 -13.42 5.14
C PHE A 236 -13.35 -14.80 4.94
N ALA A 237 -14.45 -14.86 4.23
CA ALA A 237 -15.08 -16.13 3.87
C ALA A 237 -14.48 -16.68 2.57
N GLY A 238 -14.21 -17.98 2.52
CA GLY A 238 -13.75 -18.60 1.28
C GLY A 238 -14.83 -18.58 0.18
N PRO A 239 -14.44 -18.57 -1.12
CA PRO A 239 -15.39 -18.46 -2.23
C PRO A 239 -16.54 -19.47 -2.15
N ARG A 240 -16.26 -20.73 -1.81
CA ARG A 240 -17.28 -21.78 -1.67
C ARG A 240 -18.33 -21.46 -0.60
N VAL A 241 -17.89 -20.86 0.52
CA VAL A 241 -18.80 -20.51 1.62
C VAL A 241 -19.73 -19.38 1.16
N ILE A 242 -19.17 -18.36 0.49
CA ILE A 242 -19.96 -17.25 -0.05
C ILE A 242 -20.97 -17.75 -1.07
N GLU A 243 -20.52 -18.53 -2.08
CA GLU A 243 -21.39 -19.08 -3.13
C GLU A 243 -22.53 -19.93 -2.56
N GLN A 244 -22.24 -20.76 -1.55
CA GLN A 244 -23.26 -21.56 -0.86
C GLN A 244 -24.24 -20.71 -0.06
N THR A 245 -23.78 -19.59 0.53
CA THR A 245 -24.61 -18.71 1.34
C THR A 245 -25.53 -17.84 0.48
N ILE A 246 -25.02 -17.26 -0.60
CA ILE A 246 -25.80 -16.36 -1.47
C ILE A 246 -26.49 -17.11 -2.63
N GLY A 247 -26.14 -18.37 -2.88
CA GLY A 247 -26.71 -19.18 -3.98
C GLY A 247 -26.28 -18.72 -5.39
N GLN A 248 -25.21 -17.93 -5.50
CA GLN A 248 -24.72 -17.38 -6.77
C GLN A 248 -23.24 -17.66 -6.96
N LYS A 249 -22.81 -17.75 -8.23
CA LYS A 249 -21.38 -17.81 -8.57
C LYS A 249 -20.74 -16.45 -8.40
N LEU A 250 -19.53 -16.46 -7.84
CA LEU A 250 -18.75 -15.23 -7.69
C LEU A 250 -18.19 -14.76 -9.04
N PRO A 251 -18.06 -13.46 -9.26
CA PRO A 251 -17.38 -12.91 -10.43
C PRO A 251 -15.94 -13.42 -10.56
N GLU A 252 -15.46 -13.52 -11.80
CA GLU A 252 -14.05 -13.83 -12.06
C GLU A 252 -13.15 -12.73 -11.44
N GLY A 253 -12.06 -13.16 -10.80
CA GLY A 253 -11.14 -12.24 -10.13
C GLY A 253 -11.57 -11.81 -8.72
N PHE A 254 -12.78 -12.13 -8.27
CA PHE A 254 -13.25 -11.78 -6.93
C PHE A 254 -12.35 -12.35 -5.83
N GLN A 255 -12.04 -11.57 -4.81
CA GLN A 255 -11.10 -11.91 -3.72
C GLN A 255 -9.66 -12.20 -4.17
N ARG A 256 -9.23 -11.77 -5.37
CA ARG A 256 -7.83 -11.83 -5.77
C ARG A 256 -7.06 -10.59 -5.31
N ALA A 257 -5.74 -10.71 -5.26
CA ALA A 257 -4.88 -9.59 -4.85
C ALA A 257 -5.17 -8.30 -5.64
N GLU A 258 -5.43 -8.43 -6.94
CA GLU A 258 -5.78 -7.33 -7.85
C GLU A 258 -7.10 -6.68 -7.44
N PHE A 259 -8.10 -7.48 -7.09
CA PHE A 259 -9.37 -6.99 -6.57
C PHE A 259 -9.17 -6.24 -5.24
N LEU A 260 -8.33 -6.77 -4.33
CA LEU A 260 -8.06 -6.12 -3.04
C LEU A 260 -7.27 -4.81 -3.21
N LEU A 261 -6.39 -4.72 -4.20
CA LEU A 261 -5.69 -3.49 -4.57
C LEU A 261 -6.68 -2.43 -5.07
N GLU A 262 -7.55 -2.79 -5.99
CA GLU A 262 -8.60 -1.90 -6.53
C GLU A 262 -9.56 -1.42 -5.44
N HIS A 263 -9.90 -2.30 -4.48
CA HIS A 263 -10.76 -1.98 -3.35
C HIS A 263 -10.01 -1.38 -2.15
N GLY A 264 -8.76 -1.00 -2.32
CA GLY A 264 -8.00 -0.21 -1.35
C GLY A 264 -7.51 -0.96 -0.11
N PHE A 265 -7.58 -2.28 -0.07
CA PHE A 265 -7.16 -3.08 1.09
C PHE A 265 -5.69 -3.51 1.07
N VAL A 266 -5.06 -3.48 -0.10
CA VAL A 266 -3.65 -3.82 -0.31
C VAL A 266 -2.92 -2.59 -0.84
N ASP A 267 -1.69 -2.33 -0.36
CA ASP A 267 -0.90 -1.18 -0.82
C ASP A 267 -0.22 -1.43 -2.16
N ARG A 268 0.29 -2.67 -2.32
CA ARG A 268 1.04 -3.02 -3.53
C ARG A 268 1.02 -4.52 -3.78
N ILE A 269 0.91 -4.89 -5.07
CA ILE A 269 1.16 -6.26 -5.52
C ILE A 269 2.64 -6.34 -5.93
N VAL A 270 3.33 -7.34 -5.38
CA VAL A 270 4.78 -7.52 -5.57
C VAL A 270 5.06 -8.94 -6.07
N THR A 271 5.78 -9.04 -7.17
CA THR A 271 6.20 -10.33 -7.71
C THR A 271 7.28 -10.98 -6.83
N ARG A 272 7.47 -12.29 -6.94
CA ARG A 272 8.52 -12.99 -6.19
C ARG A 272 9.93 -12.55 -6.56
N ASP A 273 10.11 -12.09 -7.77
CA ASP A 273 11.41 -11.61 -8.25
C ASP A 273 11.79 -10.28 -7.60
N GLU A 274 10.82 -9.40 -7.40
CA GLU A 274 11.00 -8.08 -6.82
C GLU A 274 10.89 -8.05 -5.28
N MET A 275 10.34 -9.12 -4.67
CA MET A 275 9.95 -9.12 -3.25
C MET A 275 11.09 -8.75 -2.30
N LYS A 276 12.28 -9.31 -2.49
CA LYS A 276 13.44 -9.02 -1.63
C LYS A 276 13.86 -7.56 -1.73
N GLU A 277 13.91 -7.02 -2.93
CA GLU A 277 14.32 -5.63 -3.19
C GLU A 277 13.30 -4.63 -2.65
N VAL A 278 12.01 -4.89 -2.88
CA VAL A 278 10.93 -4.03 -2.35
C VAL A 278 10.90 -4.02 -0.82
N LEU A 279 11.04 -5.19 -0.19
CA LEU A 279 11.15 -5.27 1.26
C LEU A 279 12.38 -4.52 1.77
N GLY A 280 13.55 -4.70 1.13
CA GLY A 280 14.78 -4.00 1.47
C GLY A 280 14.64 -2.48 1.37
N GLN A 281 14.00 -1.98 0.30
CA GLN A 281 13.72 -0.57 0.09
C GLN A 281 12.81 0.00 1.21
N ILE A 282 11.73 -0.71 1.54
CA ILE A 282 10.82 -0.28 2.61
C ILE A 282 11.54 -0.31 3.97
N LEU A 283 12.28 -1.37 4.28
CA LEU A 283 13.03 -1.50 5.53
C LEU A 283 14.06 -0.37 5.69
N LYS A 284 14.81 -0.06 4.63
CA LYS A 284 15.76 1.05 4.59
C LYS A 284 15.12 2.37 5.05
N MET A 285 13.94 2.68 4.54
CA MET A 285 13.19 3.93 4.85
C MET A 285 12.63 3.98 6.29
N HIS A 286 12.64 2.88 7.00
CA HIS A 286 12.10 2.77 8.37
C HIS A 286 13.15 2.40 9.41
N THR A 287 14.38 2.15 8.99
CA THR A 287 15.50 1.90 9.91
C THR A 287 16.17 3.24 10.20
N VAL A 288 16.21 3.62 11.47
CA VAL A 288 17.01 4.77 11.91
C VAL A 288 18.48 4.34 11.81
N THR A 289 19.12 4.69 10.72
CA THR A 289 20.57 4.59 10.61
C THR A 289 21.15 5.89 11.12
N ASP A 290 22.00 5.82 12.14
CA ASP A 290 22.94 6.88 12.50
C ASP A 290 24.05 7.01 11.40
N GLU A 291 23.67 6.80 10.15
CA GLU A 291 24.62 6.95 9.05
C GLU A 291 24.91 8.43 8.83
N LYS A 292 26.17 8.74 9.07
CA LYS A 292 26.81 9.97 8.61
C LYS A 292 26.39 10.22 7.17
N LYS A 293 25.98 11.47 6.89
CA LYS A 293 25.76 12.00 5.54
C LYS A 293 26.77 11.37 4.58
N GLU A 294 26.35 10.40 3.76
CA GLU A 294 27.10 10.14 2.54
C GLU A 294 27.00 11.40 1.72
N ASP A 295 28.15 12.01 1.47
CA ASP A 295 28.26 13.17 0.60
C ASP A 295 27.60 12.82 -0.74
N CYS A 296 26.42 13.36 -0.97
CA CYS A 296 25.86 13.41 -2.32
C CYS A 296 26.92 14.04 -3.22
N PRO A 297 27.26 13.43 -4.38
CA PRO A 297 28.22 14.03 -5.28
C PRO A 297 27.77 15.47 -5.57
N GLU A 298 28.62 16.43 -5.23
CA GLU A 298 28.40 17.85 -5.52
C GLU A 298 27.97 17.99 -6.99
N LYS A 299 26.68 18.18 -7.22
CA LYS A 299 26.19 18.65 -8.52
C LYS A 299 26.86 20.00 -8.75
N LYS A 300 27.77 20.05 -9.73
CA LYS A 300 28.46 21.28 -10.15
C LYS A 300 27.44 22.40 -10.22
N LYS A 301 27.71 23.48 -9.48
CA LYS A 301 26.99 24.76 -9.57
C LYS A 301 27.17 25.29 -10.98
N GLU A 302 26.36 24.82 -11.91
CA GLU A 302 26.27 25.45 -13.22
C GLU A 302 25.55 26.77 -13.08
N ASN A 303 26.16 27.78 -13.68
CA ASN A 303 25.81 29.18 -13.69
C ASN A 303 24.30 29.47 -13.55
N ARG A 304 23.92 29.97 -12.39
CA ARG A 304 22.61 30.55 -12.11
C ARG A 304 22.34 31.73 -13.07
N LYS A 305 21.63 31.48 -14.16
CA LYS A 305 20.89 32.59 -14.78
C LYS A 305 19.71 32.88 -13.84
N ASN A 306 19.79 33.99 -13.11
CA ASN A 306 18.67 34.51 -12.35
C ASN A 306 17.47 34.58 -13.31
N ILE A 307 16.44 33.77 -13.06
CA ILE A 307 15.14 34.01 -13.63
C ILE A 307 14.65 35.30 -13.00
N SER A 308 14.83 36.42 -13.70
CA SER A 308 14.22 37.68 -13.30
C SER A 308 12.71 37.45 -13.41
N ALA A 309 11.99 37.60 -12.29
CA ALA A 309 10.54 37.66 -12.28
C ALA A 309 10.11 38.60 -13.42
N GLY A 310 9.48 38.04 -14.45
CA GLY A 310 8.96 38.79 -15.57
C GLY A 310 7.96 39.81 -15.03
N LYS A 311 8.33 41.06 -15.07
CA LYS A 311 7.45 42.20 -14.73
C LYS A 311 6.47 42.44 -15.89
N GLU A 312 5.71 41.44 -16.25
CA GLU A 312 4.54 41.66 -17.07
C GLU A 312 3.30 41.67 -16.15
N ASN A 313 2.43 42.65 -16.38
CA ASN A 313 1.11 42.74 -15.75
C ASN A 313 0.20 41.62 -16.26
N VAL A 314 0.53 40.38 -15.91
CA VAL A 314 -0.29 39.22 -16.23
C VAL A 314 -1.57 39.31 -15.41
N SER A 315 -2.72 39.37 -16.07
CA SER A 315 -4.01 39.46 -15.40
C SER A 315 -4.34 38.19 -14.60
N ALA A 316 -5.18 38.29 -13.59
CA ALA A 316 -5.64 37.13 -12.82
C ALA A 316 -6.26 36.05 -13.70
N TRP A 317 -6.99 36.43 -14.76
CA TRP A 317 -7.57 35.49 -15.71
C TRP A 317 -6.51 34.78 -16.56
N GLU A 318 -5.48 35.45 -17.02
CA GLU A 318 -4.36 34.80 -17.72
C GLU A 318 -3.64 33.79 -16.84
N ARG A 319 -3.48 34.08 -15.53
CA ARG A 319 -2.93 33.09 -14.57
C ARG A 319 -3.85 31.88 -14.41
N VAL A 320 -5.19 32.06 -14.39
CA VAL A 320 -6.15 30.95 -14.40
C VAL A 320 -5.97 30.09 -15.66
N LEU A 321 -5.79 30.71 -16.83
CA LEU A 321 -5.56 29.95 -18.06
C LEU A 321 -4.21 29.22 -18.02
N LYS A 322 -3.13 29.88 -17.59
CA LYS A 322 -1.81 29.25 -17.41
C LYS A 322 -1.82 28.10 -16.41
N SER A 323 -2.58 28.18 -15.30
CA SER A 323 -2.69 27.08 -14.32
C SER A 323 -3.33 25.81 -14.91
N ARG A 324 -4.02 25.94 -16.05
CA ARG A 324 -4.74 24.86 -16.75
C ARG A 324 -4.03 24.38 -18.02
N GLU A 325 -2.89 24.96 -18.37
CA GLU A 325 -2.15 24.58 -19.56
C GLU A 325 -1.74 23.09 -19.52
N LYS A 326 -1.85 22.44 -20.68
CA LYS A 326 -1.61 21.00 -20.80
C LYS A 326 -0.13 20.63 -20.60
N GLU A 327 0.75 21.51 -20.95
CA GLU A 327 2.21 21.38 -20.87
C GLU A 327 2.74 21.57 -19.46
N ARG A 328 1.88 22.05 -18.54
CA ARG A 328 2.23 22.27 -17.15
C ARG A 328 2.58 20.94 -16.46
N PRO A 329 3.68 20.87 -15.69
CA PRO A 329 4.04 19.68 -14.92
C PRO A 329 2.93 19.31 -13.93
N VAL A 330 2.61 18.01 -13.87
CA VAL A 330 1.64 17.46 -12.92
C VAL A 330 2.35 16.94 -11.67
N GLY A 331 1.62 16.66 -10.59
CA GLY A 331 2.19 16.21 -9.32
C GLY A 331 3.18 15.05 -9.44
N LYS A 332 2.91 14.10 -10.35
CA LYS A 332 3.82 12.97 -10.61
C LYS A 332 5.18 13.41 -11.15
N ASP A 333 5.24 14.46 -11.98
CA ASP A 333 6.50 14.98 -12.53
C ASP A 333 7.40 15.56 -11.44
N TYR A 334 6.82 16.22 -10.44
CA TYR A 334 7.56 16.70 -9.27
C TYR A 334 8.05 15.55 -8.40
N ILE A 335 7.20 14.52 -8.18
CA ILE A 335 7.60 13.33 -7.43
C ILE A 335 8.81 12.67 -8.10
N ASP A 336 8.75 12.40 -9.41
CA ASP A 336 9.79 11.67 -10.13
C ASP A 336 11.12 12.43 -10.26
N ARG A 337 11.11 13.76 -10.11
CA ARG A 337 12.30 14.61 -10.30
C ARG A 337 12.93 15.11 -9.01
N LEU A 338 12.13 15.30 -7.95
CA LEU A 338 12.60 15.83 -6.66
C LEU A 338 12.96 14.72 -5.66
N PHE A 339 12.42 13.52 -5.85
CA PHE A 339 12.56 12.44 -4.88
C PHE A 339 13.19 11.20 -5.52
N THR A 340 13.84 10.40 -4.68
CA THR A 340 14.39 9.10 -5.08
C THR A 340 13.69 7.96 -4.36
N ASP A 341 13.77 6.75 -4.93
CA ASP A 341 13.24 5.53 -4.32
C ASP A 341 11.75 5.58 -3.95
N PHE A 342 10.94 6.31 -4.73
CA PHE A 342 9.52 6.45 -4.44
C PHE A 342 8.77 5.11 -4.46
N VAL A 343 8.15 4.76 -3.33
CA VAL A 343 7.27 3.60 -3.15
C VAL A 343 5.85 4.09 -3.03
N GLU A 344 5.08 3.96 -4.12
CA GLU A 344 3.67 4.32 -4.12
C GLU A 344 2.85 3.34 -3.27
N LEU A 345 1.93 3.89 -2.46
CA LEU A 345 1.04 3.16 -1.57
C LEU A 345 -0.42 3.46 -1.93
N HIS A 346 -1.20 2.41 -2.15
CA HIS A 346 -2.56 2.51 -2.65
C HIS A 346 -3.61 2.30 -1.56
N GLY A 347 -4.81 2.81 -1.83
CA GLY A 347 -6.03 2.48 -1.11
C GLY A 347 -6.27 3.21 0.20
N ASP A 348 -7.55 3.34 0.52
CA ASP A 348 -8.05 4.03 1.72
C ASP A 348 -8.26 3.10 2.93
N ARG A 349 -8.12 1.79 2.78
CA ARG A 349 -8.44 0.72 3.76
C ARG A 349 -9.93 0.53 4.04
N TYR A 350 -10.81 1.24 3.35
CA TYR A 350 -12.25 1.18 3.61
C TYR A 350 -13.09 0.76 2.42
N TYR A 351 -12.78 1.31 1.23
CA TYR A 351 -13.63 1.12 0.07
C TYR A 351 -12.87 0.96 -1.25
N LYS A 352 -11.95 1.89 -1.58
CA LYS A 352 -11.34 1.91 -2.91
C LYS A 352 -9.99 2.64 -2.90
N ASP A 353 -9.21 2.47 -3.96
CA ASP A 353 -8.15 3.41 -4.31
C ASP A 353 -8.72 4.56 -5.16
N ASP A 354 -8.03 5.70 -5.12
CA ASP A 354 -8.35 6.86 -5.95
C ASP A 354 -7.10 7.33 -6.70
N PRO A 355 -7.03 7.14 -8.04
CA PRO A 355 -5.89 7.56 -8.84
C PRO A 355 -5.74 9.08 -8.99
N ALA A 356 -6.75 9.89 -8.59
CA ALA A 356 -6.62 11.35 -8.51
C ALA A 356 -5.63 11.78 -7.43
N VAL A 357 -5.33 10.91 -6.45
CA VAL A 357 -4.33 11.13 -5.41
C VAL A 357 -3.24 10.08 -5.51
N VAL A 358 -2.03 10.49 -5.80
CA VAL A 358 -0.81 9.67 -5.78
C VAL A 358 -0.08 9.94 -4.46
N GLY A 359 0.32 8.91 -3.74
CA GLY A 359 1.04 9.10 -2.49
C GLY A 359 1.87 7.90 -2.08
N GLY A 360 2.89 8.14 -1.26
CA GLY A 360 3.80 7.10 -0.82
C GLY A 360 4.97 7.65 -0.01
N ILE A 361 5.99 6.82 0.11
CA ILE A 361 7.23 7.14 0.82
C ILE A 361 8.38 7.26 -0.18
N ALA A 362 9.29 8.18 0.08
CA ALA A 362 10.44 8.46 -0.78
C ALA A 362 11.61 9.01 0.01
N TYR A 363 12.74 9.19 -0.64
CA TYR A 363 13.85 10.00 -0.10
C TYR A 363 13.90 11.38 -0.75
N PHE A 364 14.12 12.38 0.07
CA PHE A 364 14.54 13.71 -0.33
C PHE A 364 15.90 14.00 0.30
N HIS A 365 16.96 14.12 -0.50
CA HIS A 365 18.35 14.31 -0.07
C HIS A 365 18.75 13.35 1.08
N GLY A 366 18.42 12.05 0.93
CA GLY A 366 18.73 11.03 1.93
C GLY A 366 17.81 10.98 3.15
N LYS A 367 16.87 11.91 3.29
CA LYS A 367 15.87 11.94 4.37
C LYS A 367 14.57 11.30 3.91
N ALA A 368 14.07 10.30 4.64
CA ALA A 368 12.79 9.68 4.34
C ALA A 368 11.65 10.69 4.56
N VAL A 369 10.77 10.82 3.57
CA VAL A 369 9.60 11.71 3.57
C VAL A 369 8.36 10.97 3.08
N THR A 370 7.19 11.47 3.44
CA THR A 370 5.92 11.05 2.82
C THR A 370 5.49 12.11 1.82
N VAL A 371 5.24 11.69 0.58
CA VAL A 371 4.83 12.58 -0.52
C VAL A 371 3.43 12.24 -0.96
N ILE A 372 2.59 13.27 -1.12
CA ILE A 372 1.20 13.12 -1.55
C ILE A 372 0.93 14.18 -2.63
N ALA A 373 0.32 13.79 -3.74
CA ALA A 373 0.02 14.70 -4.82
C ALA A 373 -1.39 14.50 -5.36
N GLN A 374 -2.14 15.57 -5.56
CA GLN A 374 -3.28 15.57 -6.45
C GLN A 374 -2.74 15.62 -7.88
N CYS A 375 -3.18 14.70 -8.72
CA CYS A 375 -2.58 14.50 -10.04
C CYS A 375 -3.61 14.56 -11.16
N LYS A 376 -3.43 15.52 -12.06
CA LYS A 376 -4.02 15.49 -13.40
C LYS A 376 -3.34 14.42 -14.27
N GLY A 377 -3.99 13.99 -15.33
CA GLY A 377 -3.37 13.18 -16.39
C GLY A 377 -2.79 14.07 -17.48
N LYS A 378 -1.80 13.55 -18.22
CA LYS A 378 -1.22 14.20 -19.41
C LYS A 378 -2.02 13.95 -20.68
N THR A 379 -2.81 12.89 -20.70
CA THR A 379 -3.69 12.51 -21.80
C THR A 379 -5.15 12.60 -21.38
N THR A 380 -6.07 12.68 -22.35
CA THR A 380 -7.51 12.64 -22.07
C THR A 380 -7.92 11.36 -21.31
N LYS A 381 -7.32 10.22 -21.68
CA LYS A 381 -7.58 8.94 -21.02
C LYS A 381 -7.15 8.98 -19.54
N GLU A 382 -5.93 9.42 -19.27
CA GLU A 382 -5.43 9.55 -17.89
C GLU A 382 -6.25 10.55 -17.08
N ASN A 383 -6.70 11.66 -17.68
CA ASN A 383 -7.56 12.63 -17.00
C ASN A 383 -8.90 12.01 -16.63
N LEU A 384 -9.49 11.16 -17.48
CA LEU A 384 -10.71 10.43 -17.16
C LEU A 384 -10.48 9.43 -16.01
N GLU A 385 -9.38 8.67 -16.06
CA GLU A 385 -9.00 7.71 -15.02
C GLU A 385 -8.75 8.41 -13.66
N ARG A 386 -8.16 9.61 -13.67
CA ARG A 386 -7.88 10.45 -12.50
C ARG A 386 -9.00 11.42 -12.14
N ASN A 387 -10.17 11.25 -12.76
CA ASN A 387 -11.32 12.13 -12.55
C ASN A 387 -10.95 13.63 -12.62
N PHE A 388 -10.07 14.00 -13.58
CA PHE A 388 -9.57 15.38 -13.77
C PHE A 388 -8.92 15.97 -12.51
N ALA A 389 -8.25 15.15 -11.72
CA ALA A 389 -7.69 15.48 -10.41
C ALA A 389 -8.74 15.98 -9.40
N MET A 390 -9.98 15.56 -9.53
CA MET A 390 -11.01 15.78 -8.53
C MET A 390 -11.10 14.55 -7.61
N PRO A 391 -10.50 14.57 -6.41
CA PRO A 391 -10.50 13.41 -5.55
C PRO A 391 -11.90 13.04 -5.05
N SER A 392 -12.17 11.74 -5.02
CA SER A 392 -13.27 11.12 -4.31
C SER A 392 -12.96 11.02 -2.81
N PRO A 393 -13.92 10.62 -1.94
CA PRO A 393 -13.67 10.44 -0.51
C PRO A 393 -12.48 9.54 -0.21
N GLU A 394 -12.28 8.51 -1.04
CA GLU A 394 -11.20 7.54 -0.93
C GLU A 394 -9.82 8.19 -1.11
N GLY A 395 -9.70 9.18 -2.00
CA GLY A 395 -8.45 9.93 -2.21
C GLY A 395 -8.05 10.72 -0.96
N TYR A 396 -8.99 11.39 -0.31
CA TYR A 396 -8.74 12.12 0.94
C TYR A 396 -8.43 11.17 2.09
N ARG A 397 -9.13 10.05 2.22
CA ARG A 397 -8.86 9.03 3.24
C ARG A 397 -7.51 8.37 3.04
N LYS A 398 -7.11 8.06 1.80
CA LYS A 398 -5.77 7.59 1.45
C LYS A 398 -4.70 8.60 1.88
N ALA A 399 -4.88 9.87 1.53
CA ALA A 399 -3.96 10.92 1.93
C ALA A 399 -3.81 11.00 3.46
N LEU A 400 -4.92 11.00 4.20
CA LEU A 400 -4.90 11.02 5.66
C LEU A 400 -4.19 9.79 6.25
N ARG A 401 -4.45 8.61 5.72
CA ARG A 401 -3.78 7.37 6.15
C ARG A 401 -2.26 7.50 6.01
N LEU A 402 -1.79 8.03 4.88
CA LEU A 402 -0.36 8.24 4.64
C LEU A 402 0.23 9.30 5.58
N MET A 403 -0.52 10.37 5.89
CA MET A 403 -0.11 11.39 6.86
C MET A 403 -0.02 10.81 8.28
N LYS A 404 -0.96 9.98 8.69
CA LYS A 404 -0.91 9.30 10.01
C LYS A 404 0.23 8.27 10.10
N GLN A 405 0.54 7.60 8.98
CA GLN A 405 1.72 6.75 8.90
C GLN A 405 3.01 7.59 8.98
N ALA A 406 3.05 8.75 8.31
CA ALA A 406 4.17 9.69 8.41
C ALA A 406 4.39 10.16 9.85
N GLU A 407 3.33 10.51 10.58
CA GLU A 407 3.38 10.87 12.00
C GLU A 407 3.95 9.74 12.86
N LYS A 408 3.47 8.51 12.66
CA LYS A 408 3.97 7.32 13.37
C LYS A 408 5.49 7.12 13.20
N PHE A 409 5.99 7.32 11.99
CA PHE A 409 7.41 7.12 11.65
C PHE A 409 8.23 8.40 11.62
N GLN A 410 7.69 9.50 12.16
CA GLN A 410 8.36 10.81 12.27
C GLN A 410 8.92 11.32 10.92
N ARG A 411 8.19 11.08 9.82
CA ARG A 411 8.54 11.56 8.48
C ARG A 411 7.83 12.87 8.19
N PRO A 412 8.52 13.89 7.65
CA PRO A 412 7.87 15.07 7.10
C PRO A 412 6.90 14.69 5.97
N VAL A 413 5.84 15.47 5.83
CA VAL A 413 4.83 15.33 4.77
C VAL A 413 4.98 16.46 3.77
N ILE A 414 5.05 16.12 2.48
CA ILE A 414 5.11 17.09 1.38
C ILE A 414 3.91 16.83 0.47
N CYS A 415 3.05 17.83 0.30
CA CYS A 415 1.85 17.77 -0.52
C CYS A 415 1.99 18.65 -1.76
N PHE A 416 1.71 18.09 -2.94
CA PHE A 416 1.52 18.85 -4.18
C PHE A 416 0.03 18.96 -4.48
N VAL A 417 -0.46 20.19 -4.56
CA VAL A 417 -1.90 20.49 -4.71
C VAL A 417 -2.18 20.94 -6.14
N ASP A 418 -2.99 20.17 -6.87
CA ASP A 418 -3.47 20.53 -8.20
C ASP A 418 -4.83 19.88 -8.46
N THR A 419 -5.90 20.57 -8.07
CA THR A 419 -7.27 20.12 -8.26
C THR A 419 -8.20 21.29 -8.54
N PRO A 420 -9.14 21.17 -9.47
CA PRO A 420 -10.22 22.17 -9.62
C PRO A 420 -11.22 22.13 -8.45
N GLY A 421 -11.16 21.11 -7.60
CA GLY A 421 -12.01 20.88 -6.43
C GLY A 421 -12.22 19.42 -6.14
N ALA A 422 -12.92 19.11 -5.07
CA ALA A 422 -13.34 17.75 -4.75
C ALA A 422 -14.43 17.27 -5.74
N PHE A 423 -14.45 15.97 -6.03
CA PHE A 423 -15.51 15.41 -6.87
C PHE A 423 -16.87 15.60 -6.21
N CYS A 424 -17.82 16.18 -6.95
CA CYS A 424 -19.15 16.54 -6.47
C CYS A 424 -20.26 15.61 -7.04
N GLY A 425 -19.90 14.37 -7.40
CA GLY A 425 -20.86 13.39 -7.88
C GLY A 425 -21.69 12.76 -6.75
N MET A 426 -22.86 12.23 -7.11
CA MET A 426 -23.79 11.57 -6.17
C MET A 426 -23.09 10.45 -5.38
N GLU A 427 -22.30 9.62 -6.05
CA GLU A 427 -21.53 8.54 -5.42
C GLU A 427 -20.51 9.04 -4.38
N ALA A 428 -19.92 10.22 -4.59
CA ALA A 428 -19.00 10.81 -3.61
C ALA A 428 -19.75 11.30 -2.36
N GLU A 429 -20.93 11.90 -2.55
CA GLU A 429 -21.78 12.31 -1.42
C GLU A 429 -22.25 11.10 -0.60
N GLU A 430 -22.67 10.01 -1.25
CA GLU A 430 -23.08 8.75 -0.60
C GLU A 430 -21.95 8.14 0.24
N ARG A 431 -20.69 8.32 -0.18
CA ARG A 431 -19.50 7.81 0.53
C ARG A 431 -18.85 8.84 1.46
N GLY A 432 -19.49 10.00 1.67
CA GLY A 432 -19.09 10.98 2.70
C GLY A 432 -17.97 11.92 2.28
N GLN A 433 -18.09 12.57 1.11
CA GLN A 433 -17.11 13.54 0.61
C GLN A 433 -16.82 14.66 1.61
N GLY A 434 -17.88 15.23 2.18
CA GLY A 434 -17.74 16.30 3.18
C GLY A 434 -17.02 15.82 4.46
N GLU A 435 -17.32 14.61 4.93
CA GLU A 435 -16.64 14.02 6.10
C GLU A 435 -15.17 13.79 5.84
N ALA A 436 -14.81 13.21 4.68
CA ALA A 436 -13.42 12.92 4.33
C ALA A 436 -12.57 14.21 4.27
N ILE A 437 -13.09 15.28 3.69
CA ILE A 437 -12.45 16.60 3.67
C ILE A 437 -12.31 17.13 5.11
N ALA A 438 -13.41 17.19 5.87
CA ALA A 438 -13.42 17.73 7.23
C ALA A 438 -12.45 16.96 8.14
N ARG A 439 -12.36 15.64 7.99
CA ARG A 439 -11.43 14.79 8.75
C ARG A 439 -9.98 15.14 8.42
N ASN A 440 -9.65 15.35 7.15
CA ASN A 440 -8.31 15.79 6.76
C ASN A 440 -7.94 17.13 7.40
N LEU A 441 -8.84 18.13 7.35
CA LEU A 441 -8.59 19.44 7.99
C LEU A 441 -8.31 19.28 9.49
N TYR A 442 -9.14 18.50 10.16
CA TYR A 442 -9.03 18.23 11.60
C TYR A 442 -7.71 17.54 11.96
N GLU A 443 -7.40 16.43 11.30
CA GLU A 443 -6.22 15.63 11.62
C GLU A 443 -4.91 16.31 11.20
N MET A 444 -4.89 16.98 10.02
CA MET A 444 -3.71 17.72 9.58
C MET A 444 -3.34 18.85 10.53
N SER A 445 -4.32 19.52 11.13
CA SER A 445 -4.06 20.59 12.10
C SER A 445 -3.26 20.13 13.31
N ALA A 446 -3.34 18.84 13.66
CA ALA A 446 -2.75 18.23 14.83
C ALA A 446 -1.56 17.30 14.53
N LEU A 447 -1.13 17.16 13.27
CA LEU A 447 0.01 16.32 12.91
C LEU A 447 1.30 16.78 13.59
N LYS A 448 2.02 15.85 14.17
CA LYS A 448 3.24 16.08 14.96
C LYS A 448 4.53 16.05 14.16
N VAL A 449 4.42 16.12 12.86
CA VAL A 449 5.53 16.16 11.90
C VAL A 449 5.42 17.40 11.02
N PRO A 450 6.53 17.90 10.43
CA PRO A 450 6.49 19.00 9.49
C PRO A 450 5.60 18.68 8.28
N VAL A 451 4.75 19.63 7.89
CA VAL A 451 3.86 19.51 6.73
C VAL A 451 4.08 20.73 5.82
N LEU A 452 4.48 20.46 4.59
CA LEU A 452 4.61 21.45 3.52
C LEU A 452 3.59 21.17 2.43
N SER A 453 2.88 22.20 1.97
CA SER A 453 1.98 22.08 0.84
C SER A 453 2.36 23.06 -0.26
N ILE A 454 2.40 22.61 -1.51
CA ILE A 454 2.80 23.39 -2.67
C ILE A 454 1.68 23.35 -3.71
N VAL A 455 1.04 24.49 -3.95
CA VAL A 455 0.01 24.60 -4.99
C VAL A 455 0.70 24.76 -6.34
N ILE A 456 0.62 23.72 -7.17
CA ILE A 456 1.36 23.64 -8.44
C ILE A 456 0.50 23.97 -9.69
N GLY A 457 -0.81 24.06 -9.55
CA GLY A 457 -1.74 24.37 -10.62
C GLY A 457 -3.02 25.02 -10.07
N GLU A 458 -4.12 24.31 -10.07
CA GLU A 458 -5.37 24.78 -9.49
C GLU A 458 -5.50 24.34 -8.04
N GLY A 459 -5.74 25.29 -7.13
CA GLY A 459 -6.09 25.06 -5.73
C GLY A 459 -7.59 25.30 -5.52
N GLY A 460 -8.44 24.32 -5.87
CA GLY A 460 -9.90 24.50 -5.83
C GLY A 460 -10.51 24.14 -4.48
N SER A 461 -11.06 25.17 -3.80
CA SER A 461 -12.01 25.00 -2.67
C SER A 461 -11.48 24.13 -1.51
N GLY A 462 -12.41 23.52 -0.77
CA GLY A 462 -12.12 22.55 0.29
C GLY A 462 -11.34 21.32 -0.21
N GLY A 463 -11.46 20.99 -1.49
CA GLY A 463 -10.71 19.89 -2.10
C GLY A 463 -9.20 20.10 -2.11
N ALA A 464 -8.76 21.31 -2.35
CA ALA A 464 -7.35 21.71 -2.24
C ALA A 464 -6.94 21.89 -0.76
N LEU A 465 -7.79 22.55 0.04
CA LEU A 465 -7.53 22.83 1.44
C LEU A 465 -7.33 21.54 2.25
N ALA A 466 -8.00 20.45 1.88
CA ALA A 466 -7.86 19.13 2.52
C ALA A 466 -6.43 18.53 2.44
N LEU A 467 -5.52 19.14 1.65
CA LEU A 467 -4.09 18.84 1.60
C LEU A 467 -3.23 20.08 1.91
N ALA A 468 -3.83 21.20 2.32
CA ALA A 468 -3.14 22.48 2.51
C ALA A 468 -3.26 23.04 3.94
N VAL A 469 -3.68 22.25 4.93
CA VAL A 469 -3.55 22.58 6.36
C VAL A 469 -2.15 22.23 6.82
N ALA A 470 -1.18 23.04 6.40
CA ALA A 470 0.26 22.81 6.53
C ALA A 470 0.96 23.88 7.39
N ASP A 471 2.21 23.62 7.76
CA ASP A 471 3.06 24.58 8.47
C ASP A 471 3.42 25.75 7.55
N GLU A 472 3.68 25.44 6.27
CA GLU A 472 3.80 26.43 5.20
C GLU A 472 3.00 25.96 3.97
N VAL A 473 2.46 26.92 3.24
CA VAL A 473 1.86 26.75 1.93
C VAL A 473 2.61 27.59 0.93
N TRP A 474 3.21 26.95 -0.05
CA TRP A 474 3.88 27.62 -1.16
C TRP A 474 3.02 27.55 -2.41
N MET A 475 3.30 28.39 -3.36
CA MET A 475 2.51 28.47 -4.57
C MET A 475 3.38 28.78 -5.77
N MET A 476 3.17 28.06 -6.89
CA MET A 476 3.80 28.41 -8.14
C MET A 476 3.24 29.75 -8.64
N GLU A 477 4.05 30.54 -9.31
CA GLU A 477 3.72 31.92 -9.71
C GLU A 477 2.42 32.04 -10.53
N ASN A 478 2.14 31.09 -11.43
CA ASN A 478 0.93 31.07 -12.24
C ASN A 478 -0.13 30.09 -11.73
N ALA A 479 0.05 29.50 -10.55
CA ALA A 479 -0.99 28.72 -9.89
C ALA A 479 -2.10 29.66 -9.35
N VAL A 480 -3.26 29.09 -9.09
CA VAL A 480 -4.40 29.80 -8.50
C VAL A 480 -4.94 29.04 -7.31
N TYR A 481 -5.37 29.76 -6.26
CA TYR A 481 -5.98 29.11 -5.10
C TYR A 481 -7.18 29.92 -4.63
N SER A 482 -8.35 29.32 -4.60
CA SER A 482 -9.60 30.04 -4.35
C SER A 482 -10.71 29.15 -3.81
N VAL A 483 -11.76 29.80 -3.27
CA VAL A 483 -12.96 29.14 -2.72
C VAL A 483 -13.74 28.35 -3.78
N LEU A 484 -13.72 28.77 -5.03
CA LEU A 484 -14.31 28.09 -6.19
C LEU A 484 -13.71 28.65 -7.49
N SER A 485 -14.03 28.04 -8.64
CA SER A 485 -13.56 28.54 -9.93
C SER A 485 -14.18 29.91 -10.28
N PRO A 486 -13.51 30.76 -11.07
CA PRO A 486 -14.07 32.03 -11.53
C PRO A 486 -15.40 31.87 -12.28
N GLU A 487 -15.55 30.80 -13.05
CA GLU A 487 -16.80 30.45 -13.75
C GLU A 487 -17.93 30.16 -12.75
N GLY A 488 -17.60 29.39 -11.69
CA GLY A 488 -18.54 29.11 -10.60
C GLY A 488 -18.95 30.36 -9.85
N PHE A 489 -17.98 31.21 -9.51
CA PHE A 489 -18.21 32.49 -8.84
C PHE A 489 -19.14 33.40 -9.67
N ALA A 490 -18.84 33.61 -10.94
CA ALA A 490 -19.65 34.42 -11.85
C ALA A 490 -21.06 33.84 -12.04
N SER A 491 -21.17 32.51 -12.17
CA SER A 491 -22.46 31.84 -12.30
C SER A 491 -23.35 31.99 -11.05
N ILE A 492 -22.77 31.83 -9.85
CA ILE A 492 -23.51 31.86 -8.59
C ILE A 492 -23.91 33.30 -8.21
N LEU A 493 -22.93 34.22 -8.21
CA LEU A 493 -23.16 35.56 -7.71
C LEU A 493 -23.75 36.52 -8.76
N TRP A 494 -23.31 36.38 -10.01
CA TRP A 494 -23.70 37.29 -11.10
C TRP A 494 -24.69 36.69 -12.08
N LYS A 495 -25.03 35.37 -11.91
CA LYS A 495 -25.90 34.61 -12.80
C LYS A 495 -25.47 34.59 -14.26
N ASP A 496 -24.18 34.78 -14.52
CA ASP A 496 -23.56 34.78 -15.83
C ASP A 496 -22.13 34.21 -15.80
N SER A 497 -21.97 32.94 -16.15
CA SER A 497 -20.65 32.27 -16.21
C SER A 497 -19.68 32.86 -17.23
N LYS A 498 -20.16 33.62 -18.22
CA LYS A 498 -19.30 34.27 -19.24
C LYS A 498 -18.46 35.40 -18.65
N ARG A 499 -18.81 35.89 -17.46
CA ARG A 499 -18.06 36.92 -16.73
C ARG A 499 -16.92 36.33 -15.87
N ALA A 500 -16.45 35.12 -16.17
CA ALA A 500 -15.39 34.46 -15.42
C ALA A 500 -14.07 35.26 -15.37
N SER A 501 -13.71 35.94 -16.47
CA SER A 501 -12.52 36.80 -16.50
C SER A 501 -12.62 37.99 -15.55
N GLU A 502 -13.81 38.62 -15.46
CA GLU A 502 -14.08 39.70 -14.49
C GLU A 502 -14.08 39.15 -13.05
N ALA A 503 -14.65 37.96 -12.85
CA ALA A 503 -14.65 37.28 -11.57
C ALA A 503 -13.22 37.02 -11.07
N ALA A 504 -12.35 36.50 -11.92
CA ALA A 504 -10.94 36.26 -11.58
C ALA A 504 -10.24 37.53 -11.06
N GLY A 505 -10.54 38.68 -11.66
CA GLY A 505 -9.97 39.97 -11.25
C GLY A 505 -10.39 40.44 -9.85
N VAL A 506 -11.56 40.02 -9.36
CA VAL A 506 -12.06 40.43 -8.02
C VAL A 506 -11.84 39.38 -6.93
N MET A 507 -11.56 38.13 -7.30
CA MET A 507 -11.45 37.00 -6.35
C MET A 507 -10.16 36.96 -5.55
N ARG A 508 -9.13 37.73 -5.93
CA ARG A 508 -7.81 37.73 -5.28
C ARG A 508 -7.25 36.31 -5.12
N LEU A 509 -7.15 35.57 -6.23
CA LEU A 509 -6.81 34.15 -6.27
C LEU A 509 -5.37 33.87 -6.72
N THR A 510 -4.59 34.91 -7.08
CA THR A 510 -3.22 34.75 -7.57
C THR A 510 -2.22 34.58 -6.44
N ALA A 511 -1.04 34.03 -6.74
CA ALA A 511 0.03 33.87 -5.75
C ALA A 511 0.42 35.21 -5.10
N ALA A 512 0.46 36.31 -5.86
CA ALA A 512 0.76 37.64 -5.33
C ALA A 512 -0.32 38.11 -4.33
N ASP A 513 -1.59 37.97 -4.68
CA ASP A 513 -2.71 38.31 -3.78
C ASP A 513 -2.66 37.53 -2.47
N LEU A 514 -2.42 36.21 -2.57
CA LEU A 514 -2.44 35.32 -1.42
C LEU A 514 -1.22 35.51 -0.51
N LYS A 515 -0.07 35.91 -1.05
CA LYS A 515 1.09 36.31 -0.27
C LYS A 515 0.82 37.60 0.49
N GLU A 516 0.20 38.61 -0.15
CA GLU A 516 -0.24 39.85 0.50
C GLU A 516 -1.24 39.58 1.63
N LEU A 517 -2.21 38.65 1.39
CA LEU A 517 -3.19 38.21 2.39
C LEU A 517 -2.57 37.29 3.47
N LYS A 518 -1.30 36.91 3.36
CA LYS A 518 -0.57 36.00 4.28
C LYS A 518 -1.20 34.60 4.33
N VAL A 519 -1.85 34.18 3.24
CA VAL A 519 -2.38 32.81 3.06
C VAL A 519 -1.27 31.85 2.66
N ILE A 520 -0.26 32.35 1.93
CA ILE A 520 0.91 31.57 1.52
C ILE A 520 2.21 32.23 2.01
N GLU A 521 3.25 31.41 2.21
CA GLU A 521 4.56 31.85 2.68
C GLU A 521 5.52 32.14 1.53
N GLU A 522 5.49 31.33 0.43
CA GLU A 522 6.44 31.48 -0.67
C GLU A 522 5.76 31.43 -2.05
N ILE A 523 6.37 32.17 -2.98
CA ILE A 523 6.05 32.10 -4.41
C ILE A 523 7.27 31.49 -5.12
N ILE A 524 7.03 30.46 -5.93
CA ILE A 524 8.05 29.82 -6.74
C ILE A 524 7.94 30.36 -8.16
N CYS A 525 9.03 30.89 -8.68
CA CYS A 525 9.05 31.47 -10.02
C CYS A 525 8.87 30.39 -11.10
N GLU A 526 8.15 30.74 -12.16
CA GLU A 526 7.86 29.83 -13.28
C GLU A 526 8.48 30.34 -14.58
N PRO A 527 8.88 29.45 -15.50
CA PRO A 527 9.25 29.83 -16.84
C PRO A 527 8.03 30.27 -17.64
N GLU A 528 8.23 31.01 -18.72
CA GLU A 528 7.15 31.39 -19.64
C GLU A 528 6.49 30.16 -20.28
N VAL A 529 7.30 29.15 -20.63
CA VAL A 529 6.85 27.87 -21.17
C VAL A 529 7.62 26.74 -20.47
N TYR A 530 6.91 25.72 -20.03
CA TYR A 530 7.52 24.54 -19.46
C TYR A 530 8.08 23.62 -20.54
N GLN A 531 9.38 23.37 -20.47
CA GLN A 531 10.15 22.40 -21.25
C GLN A 531 11.13 21.71 -20.30
N GLU A 532 11.84 20.70 -20.77
CA GLU A 532 12.73 19.92 -19.92
C GLU A 532 13.86 20.76 -19.30
N ASP A 533 14.44 21.66 -20.10
CA ASP A 533 15.51 22.57 -19.66
C ASP A 533 14.99 23.73 -18.80
N THR A 534 13.80 24.24 -19.06
CA THR A 534 13.20 25.35 -18.27
C THR A 534 12.63 24.88 -16.93
N MET A 535 12.37 23.59 -16.75
CA MET A 535 11.95 23.05 -15.48
C MET A 535 13.11 22.92 -14.47
N VAL A 536 14.34 22.75 -14.93
CA VAL A 536 15.50 22.55 -14.05
C VAL A 536 15.68 23.70 -13.03
N PRO A 537 15.64 24.99 -13.40
CA PRO A 537 15.74 26.07 -12.42
C PRO A 537 14.62 26.08 -11.37
N VAL A 538 13.40 25.71 -11.77
CA VAL A 538 12.24 25.59 -10.86
C VAL A 538 12.48 24.49 -9.83
N LEU A 539 12.98 23.34 -10.27
CA LEU A 539 13.31 22.21 -9.38
C LEU A 539 14.44 22.59 -8.42
N CYS A 540 15.48 23.27 -8.89
CA CYS A 540 16.57 23.74 -8.02
C CYS A 540 16.09 24.74 -6.95
N GLU A 541 15.18 25.66 -7.30
CA GLU A 541 14.58 26.58 -6.32
C GLU A 541 13.73 25.81 -5.30
N LEU A 542 12.93 24.84 -5.74
CA LEU A 542 12.14 23.99 -4.85
C LEU A 542 13.05 23.15 -3.95
N GLU A 543 14.08 22.51 -4.48
CA GLU A 543 15.05 21.70 -3.70
C GLU A 543 15.69 22.54 -2.59
N GLU A 544 16.22 23.73 -2.91
CA GLU A 544 16.87 24.60 -1.94
C GLU A 544 15.91 25.06 -0.81
N LYS A 545 14.70 25.48 -1.20
CA LYS A 545 13.69 25.93 -0.22
C LYS A 545 13.13 24.78 0.62
N MET A 546 12.90 23.62 0.03
CA MET A 546 12.43 22.43 0.74
C MET A 546 13.47 21.93 1.74
N GLU A 547 14.77 21.94 1.38
CA GLU A 547 15.84 21.58 2.29
C GLU A 547 15.86 22.52 3.51
N HIS A 548 15.78 23.83 3.28
CA HIS A 548 15.69 24.81 4.35
C HIS A 548 14.45 24.63 5.23
N PHE A 549 13.28 24.38 4.64
CA PHE A 549 12.05 24.06 5.38
C PHE A 549 12.24 22.83 6.26
N LEU A 550 12.77 21.73 5.72
CA LEU A 550 12.98 20.48 6.46
C LEU A 550 14.01 20.63 7.59
N GLU A 551 15.01 21.48 7.44
CA GLU A 551 15.97 21.80 8.50
C GLU A 551 15.31 22.63 9.61
N GLN A 552 14.60 23.69 9.23
CA GLN A 552 13.96 24.62 10.17
C GLN A 552 12.87 23.90 10.99
N TYR A 553 11.94 23.25 10.32
CA TYR A 553 10.78 22.62 10.98
C TYR A 553 11.12 21.27 11.60
N GLY A 554 12.10 20.54 11.06
CA GLY A 554 12.59 19.29 11.63
C GLY A 554 13.30 19.44 12.97
N SER A 555 13.73 20.66 13.32
CA SER A 555 14.33 20.97 14.62
C SER A 555 13.29 21.28 15.73
N LEU A 556 12.03 21.47 15.35
CA LEU A 556 10.97 21.84 16.29
C LEU A 556 10.40 20.61 17.01
N SER A 557 9.99 20.80 18.27
CA SER A 557 9.26 19.79 19.00
C SER A 557 7.84 19.63 18.47
N GLU A 558 7.22 18.46 18.71
CA GLU A 558 5.83 18.16 18.33
C GLU A 558 4.86 19.27 18.74
N LYS A 559 5.01 19.77 19.98
CA LYS A 559 4.17 20.85 20.50
C LYS A 559 4.39 22.16 19.74
N GLN A 560 5.64 22.53 19.45
CA GLN A 560 5.94 23.76 18.69
C GLN A 560 5.35 23.70 17.28
N LEU A 561 5.41 22.54 16.61
CA LEU A 561 4.80 22.35 15.28
C LEU A 561 3.28 22.56 15.35
N THR A 562 2.60 21.88 16.26
CA THR A 562 1.14 21.96 16.36
C THR A 562 0.66 23.34 16.79
N ASP A 563 1.34 24.01 17.76
CA ASP A 563 1.00 25.36 18.20
C ASP A 563 1.19 26.37 17.07
N ARG A 564 2.33 26.32 16.33
CA ARG A 564 2.58 27.21 15.19
C ARG A 564 1.55 27.05 14.08
N ARG A 565 1.19 25.79 13.73
CA ARG A 565 0.19 25.52 12.71
C ARG A 565 -1.19 26.01 13.16
N TYR A 566 -1.57 25.81 14.41
CA TYR A 566 -2.78 26.36 14.99
C TYR A 566 -2.79 27.91 14.91
N ASP A 567 -1.73 28.55 15.37
CA ASP A 567 -1.60 30.02 15.37
C ASP A 567 -1.65 30.60 13.96
N ARG A 568 -1.08 29.89 12.96
CA ARG A 568 -1.14 30.28 11.57
C ARG A 568 -2.57 30.46 11.08
N PHE A 569 -3.39 29.43 11.23
CA PHE A 569 -4.80 29.48 10.81
C PHE A 569 -5.68 30.33 11.73
N ARG A 570 -5.34 30.45 13.00
CA ARG A 570 -6.08 31.29 13.96
C ARG A 570 -6.00 32.77 13.65
N ARG A 571 -4.97 33.19 12.92
CA ARG A 571 -4.77 34.60 12.52
C ARG A 571 -5.39 34.98 11.19
N MET A 572 -5.85 34.02 10.42
CA MET A 572 -6.62 34.20 9.19
C MET A 572 -8.12 34.41 9.54
#